data_4df5127d16f505c7b6ca2348ee64b7d4
#
_entry.id   4df5127d16f505c7b6ca2348ee64b7d4
#
_cell.length_a   1.000
_cell.length_b   1.000
_cell.length_c   1.000
_cell.angle_alpha   90.00
_cell.angle_beta   90.00
_cell.angle_gamma   90.00
#
_symmetry.space_group_name_H-M   'P 1'
#
loop_
_entity.id
_entity.type
_entity.pdbx_description
1 polymer ?
#
loop_
_entity_poly.entity_id
_entity_poly.type
_entity_poly.pdbx_seq_one_letter_code
_entity_poly.pdbx_strand_id
1 'polypeptide(L)'
;DLVFTDAYNDLSIPYHLTTKEFAEQIRGIMSPDGILMSNIIDNFQKGAFLPSYMKTLREVFGQKNVYLISVTPDFENTRISTFIVLAGKGNIDIDGFKKHISGRLGGRATSAVVPENLMQEFINKRYSIIITDDHAPVDNLIAPVFEERFGYNRKS
;
A
#
# COMPACT_ATOMS: atom_id res chain seq x y z
N ASP A 1 5.19 15.25 11.35
CA ASP A 1 5.89 15.13 10.06
C ASP A 1 5.09 14.26 9.11
N LEU A 2 5.22 14.55 7.80
CA LEU A 2 4.72 13.71 6.72
C LEU A 2 5.89 13.32 5.83
N VAL A 3 6.12 12.02 5.70
CA VAL A 3 7.05 11.45 4.71
C VAL A 3 6.21 10.88 3.57
N PHE A 4 6.42 11.40 2.37
CA PHE A 4 5.69 10.95 1.20
C PHE A 4 6.63 10.19 0.26
N THR A 5 6.32 8.93 -0.01
CA THR A 5 7.06 8.09 -0.96
C THR A 5 6.21 7.88 -2.20
N ASP A 6 6.60 8.56 -3.28
CA ASP A 6 6.02 8.43 -4.62
C ASP A 6 7.18 8.29 -5.62
N ALA A 7 7.89 7.18 -5.48
CA ALA A 7 9.13 6.93 -6.22
C ALA A 7 8.94 5.98 -7.41
N TYR A 8 7.73 5.98 -8.00
CA TYR A 8 7.47 5.21 -9.20
C TYR A 8 8.06 5.89 -10.43
N ASN A 9 8.84 5.13 -11.20
CA ASN A 9 9.15 5.46 -12.57
C ASN A 9 8.28 4.56 -13.46
N ASP A 10 7.09 5.04 -13.82
CA ASP A 10 5.98 4.27 -14.40
C ASP A 10 5.52 3.14 -13.47
N LEU A 11 5.81 1.87 -13.75
CA LEU A 11 5.53 0.73 -12.86
C LEU A 11 6.79 0.19 -12.17
N SER A 12 7.95 0.79 -12.39
CA SER A 12 9.19 0.37 -11.74
C SER A 12 9.31 0.99 -10.35
N ILE A 13 9.46 0.14 -9.36
CA ILE A 13 9.61 0.54 -7.95
C ILE A 13 11.05 0.30 -7.54
N PRO A 14 11.80 1.32 -7.08
CA PRO A 14 13.11 1.11 -6.51
C PRO A 14 13.02 0.20 -5.29
N TYR A 15 13.47 -1.04 -5.40
CA TYR A 15 13.29 -2.08 -4.38
C TYR A 15 13.79 -1.65 -3.00
N HIS A 16 14.91 -0.92 -2.95
CA HIS A 16 15.53 -0.44 -1.70
C HIS A 16 14.67 0.57 -0.92
N LEU A 17 13.63 1.14 -1.55
CA LEU A 17 12.66 2.02 -0.87
C LEU A 17 11.43 1.26 -0.33
N THR A 18 11.41 -0.06 -0.45
CA THR A 18 10.26 -0.89 -0.07
C THR A 18 10.58 -1.88 1.04
N THR A 19 11.84 -1.91 1.48
CA THR A 19 12.35 -2.89 2.45
C THR A 19 11.98 -2.54 3.88
N LYS A 20 12.01 -3.53 4.74
CA LYS A 20 11.83 -3.39 6.18
C LYS A 20 12.87 -2.43 6.76
N GLU A 21 14.11 -2.58 6.35
CA GLU A 21 15.24 -1.78 6.82
C GLU A 21 15.06 -0.29 6.45
N PHE A 22 14.61 -0.01 5.24
CA PHE A 22 14.26 1.36 4.86
C PHE A 22 13.10 1.91 5.69
N ALA A 23 12.05 1.13 5.90
CA ALA A 23 10.91 1.53 6.73
C ALA A 23 11.32 1.79 8.18
N GLU A 24 12.24 1.00 8.74
CA GLU A 24 12.82 1.20 10.08
C GLU A 24 13.63 2.51 10.16
N GLN A 25 14.42 2.84 9.13
CA GLN A 25 15.16 4.10 9.05
C GLN A 25 14.19 5.29 9.02
N ILE A 26 13.17 5.25 8.15
CA ILE A 26 12.14 6.30 8.10
C ILE A 26 11.46 6.45 9.46
N ARG A 27 11.00 5.35 10.06
CA ARG A 27 10.37 5.38 11.40
C ARG A 27 11.32 5.96 12.46
N GLY A 28 12.62 5.71 12.35
CA GLY A 28 13.65 6.23 13.27
C GLY A 28 13.72 7.76 13.29
N ILE A 29 13.64 8.39 12.10
CA ILE A 29 13.75 9.85 11.95
C ILE A 29 12.43 10.61 12.08
N MET A 30 11.27 9.91 12.03
CA MET A 30 9.96 10.54 12.18
C MET A 30 9.71 11.05 13.59
N SER A 31 8.98 12.16 13.72
CA SER A 31 8.39 12.61 14.99
C SER A 31 7.41 11.57 15.55
N PRO A 32 7.03 11.66 16.85
CA PRO A 32 6.07 10.73 17.45
C PRO A 32 4.73 10.61 16.71
N ASP A 33 4.27 11.72 16.13
CA ASP A 33 3.01 11.79 15.35
C ASP A 33 3.25 11.71 13.83
N GLY A 34 4.45 11.31 13.42
CA GLY A 34 4.83 11.24 12.00
C GLY A 34 4.05 10.17 11.25
N ILE A 35 3.75 10.45 9.99
CA ILE A 35 3.04 9.55 9.07
C ILE A 35 3.91 9.34 7.83
N LEU A 36 4.12 8.08 7.49
CA LEU A 36 4.61 7.66 6.18
C LEU A 36 3.41 7.43 5.27
N MET A 37 3.41 8.07 4.10
CA MET A 37 2.40 7.92 3.06
C MET A 37 3.07 7.42 1.79
N SER A 38 2.63 6.28 1.28
CA SER A 38 3.18 5.66 0.07
C SER A 38 2.10 5.54 -1.00
N ASN A 39 2.42 6.02 -2.21
CA ASN A 39 1.58 5.83 -3.40
C ASN A 39 1.94 4.50 -4.07
N ILE A 40 0.97 3.62 -4.29
CA ILE A 40 1.17 2.26 -4.82
C ILE A 40 0.18 2.00 -5.95
N ILE A 41 0.66 1.51 -7.08
CA ILE A 41 -0.18 1.02 -8.18
C ILE A 41 -0.14 -0.50 -8.15
N ASP A 42 -1.30 -1.14 -7.96
CA ASP A 42 -1.39 -2.61 -7.92
C ASP A 42 -2.80 -3.09 -8.33
N ASN A 43 -2.97 -4.39 -8.41
CA ASN A 43 -4.24 -5.07 -8.59
C ASN A 43 -4.67 -5.70 -7.26
N PHE A 44 -5.80 -5.25 -6.70
CA PHE A 44 -6.27 -5.77 -5.41
C PHE A 44 -6.56 -7.27 -5.44
N GLN A 45 -6.99 -7.80 -6.59
CA GLN A 45 -7.34 -9.22 -6.70
C GLN A 45 -6.13 -10.12 -7.01
N LYS A 46 -5.12 -9.64 -7.75
CA LYS A 46 -4.05 -10.48 -8.30
C LYS A 46 -2.65 -10.04 -7.89
N GLY A 47 -2.49 -8.78 -7.47
CA GLY A 47 -1.22 -8.20 -7.11
C GLY A 47 -0.59 -8.90 -5.90
N ALA A 48 0.72 -8.96 -5.89
CA ALA A 48 1.50 -9.54 -4.80
C ALA A 48 2.42 -8.50 -4.12
N PHE A 49 2.63 -7.35 -4.77
CA PHE A 49 3.46 -6.30 -4.20
C PHE A 49 2.76 -5.57 -3.04
N LEU A 50 1.54 -5.09 -3.25
CA LEU A 50 0.78 -4.37 -2.23
C LEU A 50 0.62 -5.18 -0.93
N PRO A 51 0.20 -6.47 -0.94
CA PRO A 51 0.11 -7.25 0.31
C PRO A 51 1.46 -7.49 0.97
N SER A 52 2.54 -7.64 0.19
CA SER A 52 3.91 -7.78 0.74
C SER A 52 4.38 -6.48 1.38
N TYR A 53 4.17 -5.34 0.73
CA TYR A 53 4.52 -4.04 1.27
C TYR A 53 3.72 -3.71 2.54
N MET A 54 2.41 -3.98 2.54
CA MET A 54 1.56 -3.85 3.73
C MET A 54 2.06 -4.70 4.89
N LYS A 55 2.42 -5.96 4.63
CA LYS A 55 2.99 -6.86 5.63
C LYS A 55 4.31 -6.34 6.19
N THR A 56 5.18 -5.82 5.31
CA THR A 56 6.45 -5.22 5.69
C THR A 56 6.27 -3.99 6.60
N LEU A 57 5.37 -3.08 6.22
CA LEU A 57 5.09 -1.90 7.04
C LEU A 57 4.43 -2.26 8.38
N ARG A 58 3.57 -3.28 8.42
CA ARG A 58 2.96 -3.77 9.66
C ARG A 58 3.96 -4.35 10.63
N GLU A 59 5.00 -4.99 10.14
CA GLU A 59 6.12 -5.47 10.96
C GLU A 59 6.85 -4.32 11.67
N VAL A 60 7.01 -3.18 10.97
CA VAL A 60 7.77 -2.04 11.49
C VAL A 60 6.90 -1.10 12.34
N PHE A 61 5.70 -0.75 11.87
CA PHE A 61 4.84 0.26 12.48
C PHE A 61 3.77 -0.33 13.41
N GLY A 62 3.57 -1.63 13.35
CA GLY A 62 2.49 -2.33 14.04
C GLY A 62 1.19 -2.39 13.22
N GLN A 63 0.47 -3.49 13.40
CA GLN A 63 -0.73 -3.80 12.59
C GLN A 63 -1.79 -2.69 12.63
N LYS A 64 -2.03 -2.11 13.81
CA LYS A 64 -3.07 -1.09 14.04
C LYS A 64 -2.72 0.29 13.51
N ASN A 65 -1.48 0.51 13.09
CA ASN A 65 -0.97 1.79 12.64
C ASN A 65 -0.75 1.85 11.13
N VAL A 66 -1.16 0.81 10.39
CA VAL A 66 -1.01 0.74 8.94
C VAL A 66 -2.37 0.60 8.29
N TYR A 67 -2.72 1.55 7.41
CA TYR A 67 -4.01 1.65 6.75
C TYR A 67 -3.84 1.66 5.24
N LEU A 68 -4.85 1.15 4.55
CA LEU A 68 -4.93 1.14 3.09
C LEU A 68 -6.11 2.00 2.65
N ILE A 69 -5.84 2.92 1.73
CA ILE A 69 -6.85 3.77 1.10
C ILE A 69 -6.82 3.49 -0.39
N SER A 70 -7.95 3.12 -0.96
CA SER A 70 -8.11 3.07 -2.41
C SER A 70 -8.60 4.41 -2.94
N VAL A 71 -8.07 4.83 -4.09
CA VAL A 71 -8.56 6.04 -4.79
C VAL A 71 -9.89 5.81 -5.49
N THR A 72 -10.39 4.56 -5.53
CA THR A 72 -11.72 4.23 -6.03
C THR A 72 -12.49 3.42 -4.99
N PRO A 73 -13.79 3.69 -4.77
CA PRO A 73 -14.61 2.91 -3.85
C PRO A 73 -14.80 1.45 -4.29
N ASP A 74 -14.80 1.19 -5.60
CA ASP A 74 -14.98 -0.15 -6.20
C ASP A 74 -13.64 -0.85 -6.48
N PHE A 75 -12.71 -0.76 -5.53
CA PHE A 75 -11.36 -1.29 -5.70
C PHE A 75 -11.31 -2.81 -5.85
N GLU A 76 -12.29 -3.52 -5.30
CA GLU A 76 -12.37 -4.99 -5.38
C GLU A 76 -12.63 -5.48 -6.81
N ASN A 77 -13.34 -4.69 -7.63
CA ASN A 77 -13.66 -5.02 -9.01
C ASN A 77 -12.74 -4.32 -10.03
N THR A 78 -11.88 -3.43 -9.56
CA THR A 78 -10.97 -2.68 -10.43
C THR A 78 -9.72 -3.50 -10.70
N ARG A 79 -9.36 -3.63 -11.99
CA ARG A 79 -8.18 -4.42 -12.41
C ARG A 79 -6.88 -3.85 -11.86
N ILE A 80 -6.62 -2.57 -12.16
CA ILE A 80 -5.44 -1.85 -11.68
C ILE A 80 -5.95 -0.56 -11.05
N SER A 81 -5.51 -0.28 -9.84
CA SER A 81 -5.87 0.93 -9.10
C SER A 81 -4.68 1.52 -8.37
N THR A 82 -4.83 2.78 -8.01
CA THR A 82 -3.89 3.45 -7.10
C THR A 82 -4.38 3.26 -5.67
N PHE A 83 -3.44 2.93 -4.81
CA PHE A 83 -3.64 2.79 -3.39
C PHE A 83 -2.69 3.71 -2.64
N ILE A 84 -3.16 4.26 -1.54
CA ILE A 84 -2.33 4.99 -0.59
C ILE A 84 -2.19 4.13 0.66
N VAL A 85 -0.95 3.80 1.00
CA VAL A 85 -0.63 3.14 2.26
C VAL A 85 -0.19 4.19 3.27
N LEU A 86 -0.85 4.24 4.41
CA LEU A 86 -0.47 5.09 5.55
C LEU A 86 0.15 4.22 6.64
N ALA A 87 1.29 4.64 7.16
CA ALA A 87 1.91 4.02 8.33
C ALA A 87 2.28 5.09 9.36
N GLY A 88 1.65 5.06 10.53
CA GLY A 88 1.89 6.03 11.59
C GLY A 88 2.89 5.53 12.61
N LYS A 89 3.80 6.40 13.06
CA LYS A 89 4.63 6.13 14.23
C LYS A 89 3.78 6.13 15.51
N GLY A 90 2.79 7.03 15.56
CA GLY A 90 1.73 7.08 16.56
C GLY A 90 0.38 6.65 16.01
N ASN A 91 -0.68 6.93 16.76
CA ASN A 91 -2.05 6.62 16.34
C ASN A 91 -2.51 7.60 15.23
N ILE A 92 -3.07 7.06 14.15
CA ILE A 92 -3.71 7.85 13.08
C ILE A 92 -5.21 7.94 13.36
N ASP A 93 -5.76 9.15 13.41
CA ASP A 93 -7.22 9.37 13.50
C ASP A 93 -7.89 9.08 12.14
N ILE A 94 -7.99 7.79 11.81
CA ILE A 94 -8.58 7.35 10.54
C ILE A 94 -10.08 7.64 10.44
N ASP A 95 -10.78 7.71 11.57
CA ASP A 95 -12.21 8.00 11.58
C ASP A 95 -12.48 9.49 11.39
N GLY A 96 -11.66 10.36 11.94
CA GLY A 96 -11.65 11.78 11.62
C GLY A 96 -11.34 12.03 10.15
N PHE A 97 -10.38 11.31 9.58
CA PHE A 97 -10.07 11.36 8.16
C PHE A 97 -11.28 10.95 7.29
N LYS A 98 -11.96 9.83 7.59
CA LYS A 98 -13.17 9.38 6.88
C LYS A 98 -14.28 10.44 6.92
N LYS A 99 -14.53 11.04 8.09
CA LYS A 99 -15.54 12.11 8.26
C LYS A 99 -15.19 13.33 7.41
N HIS A 100 -13.92 13.73 7.42
CA HIS A 100 -13.45 14.90 6.68
C HIS A 100 -13.61 14.73 5.16
N ILE A 101 -13.25 13.56 4.61
CA ILE A 101 -13.44 13.26 3.19
C ILE A 101 -14.92 13.27 2.83
N SER A 102 -15.76 12.58 3.59
CA SER A 102 -17.21 12.50 3.32
C SER A 102 -17.89 13.88 3.32
N GLY A 103 -17.45 14.76 4.21
CA GLY A 103 -17.98 16.13 4.28
C GLY A 103 -17.59 17.01 3.09
N ARG A 104 -16.36 16.88 2.58
CA ARG A 104 -15.87 17.74 1.46
C ARG A 104 -16.44 17.37 0.10
N LEU A 105 -16.78 16.12 -0.11
CA LEU A 105 -17.17 15.59 -1.42
C LEU A 105 -18.69 15.56 -1.63
N GLY A 106 -19.47 16.26 -0.81
CA GLY A 106 -20.92 16.32 -0.95
C GLY A 106 -21.60 14.95 -0.95
N GLY A 107 -21.04 14.00 -0.22
CA GLY A 107 -21.53 12.61 -0.11
C GLY A 107 -21.12 11.69 -1.26
N ARG A 108 -20.34 12.15 -2.24
CA ARG A 108 -19.74 11.27 -3.27
C ARG A 108 -18.39 10.77 -2.76
N ALA A 109 -18.33 9.50 -2.38
CA ALA A 109 -17.08 8.85 -2.07
C ALA A 109 -16.25 8.65 -3.36
N THR A 110 -15.11 9.34 -3.47
CA THR A 110 -14.14 9.13 -4.56
C THR A 110 -13.01 8.19 -4.14
N SER A 111 -12.94 7.85 -2.85
CA SER A 111 -11.93 6.96 -2.27
C SER A 111 -12.55 6.15 -1.12
N ALA A 112 -11.94 5.06 -0.77
CA ALA A 112 -12.36 4.21 0.33
C ALA A 112 -11.19 3.83 1.23
N VAL A 113 -11.36 3.96 2.55
CA VAL A 113 -10.46 3.28 3.51
C VAL A 113 -10.85 1.81 3.53
N VAL A 114 -9.91 0.95 3.16
CA VAL A 114 -10.14 -0.50 3.14
C VAL A 114 -10.38 -1.01 4.56
N PRO A 115 -11.48 -1.72 4.83
CA PRO A 115 -11.76 -2.27 6.14
C PRO A 115 -10.66 -3.23 6.61
N GLU A 116 -10.37 -3.22 7.92
CA GLU A 116 -9.29 -4.02 8.50
C GLU A 116 -9.45 -5.52 8.24
N ASN A 117 -10.68 -6.04 8.30
CA ASN A 117 -10.96 -7.45 8.03
C ASN A 117 -10.64 -7.83 6.57
N LEU A 118 -10.99 -6.98 5.60
CA LEU A 118 -10.64 -7.20 4.19
C LEU A 118 -9.13 -7.08 3.96
N MET A 119 -8.49 -6.13 4.60
CA MET A 119 -7.05 -5.95 4.52
C MET A 119 -6.29 -7.14 5.11
N GLN A 120 -6.74 -7.66 6.26
CA GLN A 120 -6.16 -8.85 6.87
C GLN A 120 -6.35 -10.10 5.99
N GLU A 121 -7.54 -10.26 5.41
CA GLU A 121 -7.82 -11.32 4.46
C GLU A 121 -6.95 -11.22 3.22
N PHE A 122 -6.80 -10.02 2.68
CA PHE A 122 -5.95 -9.73 1.53
C PHE A 122 -4.48 -10.11 1.78
N ILE A 123 -3.92 -9.74 2.94
CA ILE A 123 -2.54 -10.08 3.32
C ILE A 123 -2.37 -11.59 3.53
N ASN A 124 -3.35 -12.27 4.14
CA ASN A 124 -3.23 -13.68 4.52
C ASN A 124 -3.51 -14.65 3.37
N LYS A 125 -4.44 -14.31 2.48
CA LYS A 125 -4.83 -15.18 1.36
C LYS A 125 -3.94 -15.03 0.13
N ARG A 126 -3.14 -13.98 0.05
CA ARG A 126 -2.25 -13.71 -1.08
C ARG A 126 -0.83 -14.19 -0.77
N TYR A 127 -0.10 -14.45 -1.85
CA TYR A 127 1.35 -14.56 -1.71
C TYR A 127 1.88 -13.23 -1.21
N SER A 128 2.38 -13.22 0.01
CA SER A 128 2.94 -12.03 0.64
C SER A 128 4.15 -12.38 1.48
N ILE A 129 5.22 -11.63 1.29
CA ILE A 129 6.48 -11.75 2.02
C ILE A 129 6.76 -10.46 2.79
N ILE A 130 7.66 -10.53 3.76
CA ILE A 130 8.34 -9.34 4.28
C ILE A 130 9.48 -9.03 3.32
N ILE A 131 9.48 -7.82 2.76
CA ILE A 131 10.52 -7.36 1.84
C ILE A 131 11.68 -6.86 2.69
N THR A 132 12.89 -7.38 2.46
CA THR A 132 14.12 -7.01 3.16
C THR A 132 15.20 -6.65 2.17
N ASP A 133 16.29 -5.99 2.61
CA ASP A 133 17.41 -5.64 1.74
C ASP A 133 18.05 -6.88 1.10
N ASP A 134 18.05 -8.01 1.82
CA ASP A 134 18.58 -9.27 1.31
C ASP A 134 17.60 -10.03 0.39
N HIS A 135 16.29 -9.70 0.46
CA HIS A 135 15.26 -10.38 -0.33
C HIS A 135 14.12 -9.43 -0.71
N ALA A 136 14.31 -8.75 -1.81
CA ALA A 136 13.35 -7.77 -2.37
C ALA A 136 13.00 -8.10 -3.84
N PRO A 137 12.23 -9.18 -4.13
CA PRO A 137 11.87 -9.56 -5.49
C PRO A 137 10.72 -8.69 -6.04
N VAL A 138 10.86 -7.36 -5.98
CA VAL A 138 9.80 -6.39 -6.30
C VAL A 138 9.28 -6.56 -7.72
N ASP A 139 10.17 -6.78 -8.70
CA ASP A 139 9.77 -7.00 -10.10
C ASP A 139 8.87 -8.23 -10.26
N ASN A 140 9.14 -9.30 -9.51
CA ASN A 140 8.29 -10.50 -9.52
C ASN A 140 6.94 -10.25 -8.83
N LEU A 141 6.93 -9.46 -7.75
CA LEU A 141 5.71 -9.15 -7.00
C LEU A 141 4.77 -8.25 -7.80
N ILE A 142 5.29 -7.36 -8.65
CA ILE A 142 4.49 -6.45 -9.48
C ILE A 142 4.17 -7.05 -10.88
N ALA A 143 4.79 -8.17 -11.26
CA ALA A 143 4.59 -8.80 -12.56
C ALA A 143 3.11 -8.98 -12.98
N PRO A 144 2.16 -9.36 -12.10
CA PRO A 144 0.76 -9.46 -12.46
C PRO A 144 0.14 -8.14 -12.97
N VAL A 145 0.62 -7.00 -12.50
CA VAL A 145 0.17 -5.67 -12.96
C VAL A 145 0.68 -5.39 -14.37
N PHE A 146 1.95 -5.73 -14.65
CA PHE A 146 2.53 -5.60 -15.99
C PHE A 146 1.81 -6.49 -17.01
N GLU A 147 1.55 -7.75 -16.65
CA GLU A 147 0.82 -8.69 -17.52
C GLU A 147 -0.58 -8.17 -17.87
N GLU A 148 -1.26 -7.59 -16.89
CA GLU A 148 -2.61 -7.04 -17.09
C GLU A 148 -2.60 -5.75 -17.91
N ARG A 149 -1.64 -4.85 -17.69
CA ARG A 149 -1.57 -3.55 -18.37
C ARG A 149 -1.11 -3.67 -19.82
N PHE A 150 -0.15 -4.54 -20.09
CA PHE A 150 0.49 -4.63 -21.41
C PHE A 150 0.09 -5.86 -22.22
N GLY A 151 -0.82 -6.70 -21.71
CA GLY A 151 -1.37 -7.84 -22.45
C GLY A 151 -0.32 -8.91 -22.79
N TYR A 152 0.72 -9.05 -21.99
CA TYR A 152 1.70 -10.13 -22.15
C TYR A 152 1.07 -11.48 -21.78
N ASN A 153 0.15 -11.95 -22.64
CA ASN A 153 -0.19 -13.35 -22.65
C ASN A 153 1.03 -14.12 -23.14
N ARG A 154 1.78 -14.70 -22.22
CA ARG A 154 2.65 -15.84 -22.57
C ARG A 154 1.73 -16.97 -23.03
N LYS A 155 1.43 -17.02 -24.33
CA LYS A 155 1.01 -18.25 -24.98
C LYS A 155 2.23 -19.18 -24.95
N SER A 156 2.28 -20.03 -23.93
CA SER A 156 3.09 -21.26 -23.97
C SER A 156 2.53 -22.22 -24.98
#